data_76347e477dedd667eb3517b259a11ef6
#
_entry.id   76347e477dedd667eb3517b259a11ef6
#
_cell.length_a   1.000
_cell.length_b   1.000
_cell.length_c   1.000
_cell.angle_alpha   90.00
_cell.angle_beta   90.00
_cell.angle_gamma   90.00
#
_symmetry.space_group_name_H-M   'P 1'
#
loop_
_entity.id
_entity.type
_entity.pdbx_description
1 polymer ?
#
loop_
_entity_poly.entity_id
_entity_poly.type
_entity_poly.pdbx_seq_one_letter_code
_entity_poly.pdbx_strand_id
1 'polypeptide(L)'
;MSEMIATANAKSIEEIKSFLSRQKEVYKIPYETHPEDRLRQCVFGGTSNALDFLPLDRSGNRRFLPVMVYSGQAEVHILDDEAASRAYIKQVWAEAMTTYKSGDFKLSFTPEMIQYLKEHQRDFMPEDTKEIGRAHV
;
A
#
# COMPACT_ATOMS: atom_id res chain seq x y z
N MET A 1 -6.38 -10.51 -8.41
CA MET A 1 -5.47 -10.07 -7.32
C MET A 1 -4.05 -10.27 -7.84
N SER A 2 -3.28 -9.20 -7.90
CA SER A 2 -1.87 -9.31 -8.32
C SER A 2 -1.06 -9.58 -7.08
N GLU A 3 -0.45 -10.77 -7.00
CA GLU A 3 0.60 -11.02 -6.02
C GLU A 3 1.76 -10.06 -6.31
N MET A 4 2.14 -9.27 -5.32
CA MET A 4 3.38 -8.50 -5.39
C MET A 4 4.54 -9.49 -5.25
N ILE A 5 5.00 -10.01 -6.37
CA ILE A 5 6.24 -10.77 -6.39
C ILE A 5 7.36 -9.77 -6.08
N ALA A 6 8.15 -10.07 -5.07
CA ALA A 6 9.38 -9.34 -4.77
C ALA A 6 10.31 -9.46 -5.99
N THR A 7 10.26 -8.46 -6.85
CA THR A 7 11.15 -8.40 -8.00
C THR A 7 12.47 -7.83 -7.51
N ALA A 8 13.44 -8.71 -7.30
CA ALA A 8 14.79 -8.39 -6.85
C ALA A 8 15.60 -7.56 -7.87
N ASN A 9 14.96 -7.04 -8.90
CA ASN A 9 15.61 -6.28 -9.97
C ASN A 9 15.45 -4.78 -9.74
N ALA A 10 16.55 -4.05 -9.59
CA ALA A 10 16.57 -2.60 -9.39
C ALA A 10 15.75 -1.82 -10.45
N LYS A 11 15.74 -2.28 -11.70
CA LYS A 11 14.96 -1.66 -12.77
C LYS A 11 13.46 -1.75 -12.51
N SER A 12 12.97 -2.90 -12.07
CA SER A 12 11.55 -3.08 -11.79
C SER A 12 11.08 -2.29 -10.55
N ILE A 13 11.96 -2.07 -9.58
CA ILE A 13 11.69 -1.23 -8.41
C ILE A 13 11.47 0.23 -8.84
N GLU A 14 12.32 0.77 -9.69
CA GLU A 14 12.16 2.14 -10.19
C GLU A 14 10.91 2.28 -11.08
N GLU A 15 10.57 1.28 -11.86
CA GLU A 15 9.33 1.25 -12.63
C GLU A 15 8.10 1.25 -11.72
N ILE A 16 8.10 0.46 -10.64
CA ILE A 16 7.04 0.44 -9.63
C ILE A 16 6.92 1.80 -8.96
N LYS A 17 8.03 2.39 -8.51
CA LYS A 17 8.02 3.72 -7.89
C LYS A 17 7.51 4.79 -8.83
N SER A 18 7.95 4.77 -10.09
CA SER A 18 7.47 5.67 -11.13
C SER A 18 5.97 5.50 -11.34
N PHE A 19 5.49 4.27 -11.44
CA PHE A 19 4.07 3.95 -11.57
C PHE A 19 3.25 4.45 -10.38
N LEU A 20 3.68 4.15 -9.15
CA LEU A 20 2.99 4.59 -7.92
C LEU A 20 2.96 6.12 -7.76
N SER A 21 3.96 6.82 -8.28
CA SER A 21 4.09 8.27 -8.16
C SER A 21 3.37 9.06 -9.26
N ARG A 22 2.80 8.40 -10.26
CA ARG A 22 2.06 9.10 -11.31
C ARG A 22 0.82 9.76 -10.74
N GLN A 23 0.65 11.03 -11.05
CA GLN A 23 -0.54 11.81 -10.66
C GLN A 23 -1.61 11.81 -11.73
N LYS A 24 -1.23 11.48 -12.96
CA LYS A 24 -2.13 11.48 -14.13
C LYS A 24 -1.98 10.20 -14.92
N GLU A 25 -3.07 9.76 -15.49
CA GLU A 25 -3.12 8.74 -16.54
C GLU A 25 -3.47 9.39 -17.87
N VAL A 26 -2.68 9.05 -18.89
CA VAL A 26 -2.95 9.47 -20.26
C VAL A 26 -3.52 8.28 -21.00
N TYR A 27 -4.75 8.38 -21.46
CA TYR A 27 -5.33 7.34 -22.28
C TYR A 27 -6.13 7.92 -23.43
N LYS A 28 -6.20 7.14 -24.50
CA LYS A 28 -6.96 7.51 -25.69
C LYS A 28 -8.31 6.80 -25.62
N ILE A 29 -9.36 7.61 -25.60
CA ILE A 29 -10.72 7.07 -25.71
C ILE A 29 -10.89 6.59 -27.17
N PRO A 30 -11.42 5.36 -27.40
CA PRO A 30 -11.73 4.91 -28.75
C PRO A 30 -12.62 5.95 -29.46
N TYR A 31 -12.27 6.28 -30.69
CA TYR A 31 -12.96 7.26 -31.55
C TYR A 31 -12.73 8.74 -31.21
N GLU A 32 -11.95 9.10 -30.20
CA GLU A 32 -11.53 10.47 -29.96
C GLU A 32 -10.18 10.78 -30.60
N THR A 33 -10.04 12.03 -31.06
CA THR A 33 -8.85 12.47 -31.82
C THR A 33 -7.67 12.78 -30.92
N HIS A 34 -7.92 13.12 -29.64
CA HIS A 34 -6.89 13.53 -28.70
C HIS A 34 -6.89 12.66 -27.43
N PRO A 35 -5.70 12.33 -26.88
CA PRO A 35 -5.60 11.69 -25.58
C PRO A 35 -6.05 12.65 -24.48
N GLU A 36 -6.79 12.14 -23.49
CA GLU A 36 -7.16 12.90 -22.31
C GLU A 36 -6.26 12.59 -21.11
N ASP A 37 -5.90 13.65 -20.39
CA ASP A 37 -5.26 13.55 -19.10
C ASP A 37 -6.30 13.40 -18.00
N ARG A 38 -6.26 12.30 -17.25
CA ARG A 38 -7.10 12.13 -16.06
C ARG A 38 -6.27 12.02 -14.79
N LEU A 39 -6.63 12.81 -13.80
CA LEU A 39 -6.01 12.75 -12.49
C LEU A 39 -6.28 11.38 -11.86
N ARG A 40 -5.24 10.77 -11.31
CA ARG A 40 -5.34 9.51 -10.62
C ARG A 40 -6.00 9.71 -9.26
N GLN A 41 -7.11 9.00 -9.01
CA GLN A 41 -7.90 9.05 -7.78
C GLN A 41 -8.04 7.66 -7.19
N CYS A 42 -6.91 7.00 -6.92
CA CYS A 42 -6.90 5.66 -6.37
C CYS A 42 -5.69 5.45 -5.45
N VAL A 43 -5.79 4.45 -4.61
CA VAL A 43 -4.69 3.84 -3.88
C VAL A 43 -4.45 2.43 -4.42
N PHE A 44 -3.24 1.92 -4.25
CA PHE A 44 -2.87 0.57 -4.65
C PHE A 44 -2.78 -0.32 -3.43
N GLY A 45 -3.33 -1.51 -3.53
CA GLY A 45 -3.16 -2.58 -2.56
C GLY A 45 -2.63 -3.82 -3.25
N GLY A 46 -1.82 -4.58 -2.56
CA GLY A 46 -1.31 -5.86 -3.00
C GLY A 46 -1.15 -6.80 -1.84
N THR A 47 -1.06 -8.09 -2.11
CA THR A 47 -0.80 -9.13 -1.12
C THR A 47 0.49 -9.85 -1.44
N SER A 48 1.20 -10.31 -0.41
CA SER A 48 2.40 -11.13 -0.54
C SER A 48 2.39 -12.21 0.51
N ASN A 49 2.81 -13.41 0.14
CA ASN A 49 3.08 -14.50 1.07
C ASN A 49 4.55 -14.50 1.54
N ALA A 50 5.41 -13.73 0.89
CA ALA A 50 6.79 -13.51 1.30
C ALA A 50 6.86 -12.34 2.28
N LEU A 51 7.62 -12.50 3.37
CA LEU A 51 7.82 -11.43 4.35
C LEU A 51 8.86 -10.41 3.91
N ASP A 52 9.77 -10.79 3.01
CA ASP A 52 10.85 -9.96 2.48
C ASP A 52 10.51 -9.29 1.14
N PHE A 53 9.27 -8.83 0.99
CA PHE A 53 8.76 -8.30 -0.27
C PHE A 53 9.14 -6.83 -0.54
N LEU A 54 9.63 -6.10 0.46
CA LEU A 54 10.04 -4.73 0.26
C LEU A 54 11.39 -4.65 -0.44
N PRO A 55 11.51 -3.78 -1.45
CA PRO A 55 12.75 -3.61 -2.17
C PRO A 55 13.84 -2.99 -1.29
N LEU A 56 15.11 -3.33 -1.60
CA LEU A 56 16.29 -2.63 -1.11
C LEU A 56 16.36 -1.25 -1.73
N ASP A 57 15.80 -0.26 -1.06
CA ASP A 57 15.74 1.11 -1.55
C ASP A 57 16.46 2.07 -0.62
N ARG A 58 17.57 2.67 -1.09
CA ARG A 58 18.33 3.70 -0.37
C ARG A 58 17.51 4.98 -0.12
N SER A 59 16.51 5.27 -0.96
CA SER A 59 15.62 6.42 -0.79
C SER A 59 14.50 6.17 0.23
N GLY A 60 14.44 4.95 0.78
CA GLY A 60 13.42 4.49 1.71
C GLY A 60 12.13 4.04 1.04
N ASN A 61 11.40 3.18 1.74
CA ASN A 61 10.16 2.57 1.25
C ASN A 61 8.91 3.40 1.55
N ARG A 62 9.00 4.73 1.54
CA ARG A 62 7.93 5.68 1.95
C ARG A 62 6.59 5.51 1.22
N ARG A 63 6.59 4.78 0.09
CA ARG A 63 5.38 4.51 -0.70
C ARG A 63 4.66 3.24 -0.29
N PHE A 64 5.29 2.44 0.58
CA PHE A 64 4.77 1.15 1.00
C PHE A 64 4.35 1.20 2.46
N LEU A 65 3.13 0.78 2.71
CA LEU A 65 2.59 0.61 4.06
C LEU A 65 2.31 -0.88 4.27
N PRO A 66 3.29 -1.66 4.78
CA PRO A 66 3.07 -3.08 5.04
C PRO A 66 2.11 -3.25 6.20
N VAL A 67 1.18 -4.18 6.03
CA VAL A 67 0.21 -4.58 7.06
C VAL A 67 0.29 -6.09 7.21
N MET A 68 0.64 -6.56 8.41
CA MET A 68 0.63 -7.98 8.72
C MET A 68 -0.81 -8.45 8.94
N VAL A 69 -1.17 -9.53 8.28
CA VAL A 69 -2.49 -10.16 8.41
C VAL A 69 -2.33 -11.55 9.03
N TYR A 70 -3.02 -11.78 10.13
CA TYR A 70 -3.00 -13.04 10.87
C TYR A 70 -4.36 -13.74 10.73
N SER A 71 -4.48 -14.63 9.75
CA SER A 71 -5.73 -15.35 9.49
C SER A 71 -6.23 -16.18 10.68
N GLY A 72 -5.31 -16.72 11.48
CA GLY A 72 -5.66 -17.47 12.68
C GLY A 72 -6.24 -16.63 13.84
N GLN A 73 -6.19 -15.32 13.75
CA GLN A 73 -6.78 -14.39 14.72
C GLN A 73 -8.14 -13.83 14.27
N ALA A 74 -8.60 -14.21 13.08
CA ALA A 74 -9.89 -13.78 12.59
C ALA A 74 -11.02 -14.42 13.44
N GLU A 75 -11.85 -13.59 14.04
CA GLU A 75 -13.02 -14.04 14.80
C GLU A 75 -14.10 -14.61 13.88
N VAL A 76 -14.23 -14.05 12.69
CA VAL A 76 -15.19 -14.46 11.67
C VAL A 76 -14.49 -14.49 10.31
N HIS A 77 -14.61 -15.60 9.60
CA HIS A 77 -14.13 -15.66 8.23
C HIS A 77 -15.15 -15.00 7.30
N ILE A 78 -14.67 -14.16 6.37
CA ILE A 78 -15.54 -13.33 5.51
C ILE A 78 -16.51 -14.15 4.65
N LEU A 79 -16.19 -15.41 4.37
CA LEU A 79 -17.02 -16.33 3.57
C LEU A 79 -17.98 -17.18 4.40
N ASP A 80 -17.89 -17.17 5.73
CA ASP A 80 -18.74 -17.98 6.59
C ASP A 80 -20.16 -17.40 6.71
N ASP A 81 -20.27 -16.05 6.71
CA ASP A 81 -21.53 -15.33 6.67
C ASP A 81 -21.41 -14.12 5.74
N GLU A 82 -21.88 -14.29 4.51
CA GLU A 82 -21.82 -13.24 3.50
C GLU A 82 -22.68 -12.03 3.87
N ALA A 83 -23.82 -12.23 4.50
CA ALA A 83 -24.74 -11.15 4.83
C ALA A 83 -24.15 -10.27 5.95
N ALA A 84 -23.60 -10.88 7.01
CA ALA A 84 -22.93 -10.18 8.08
C ALA A 84 -21.67 -9.45 7.57
N SER A 85 -20.89 -10.10 6.72
CA SER A 85 -19.69 -9.50 6.11
C SER A 85 -20.02 -8.28 5.26
N ARG A 86 -21.08 -8.34 4.46
CA ARG A 86 -21.56 -7.21 3.66
C ARG A 86 -22.03 -6.05 4.55
N ALA A 87 -22.73 -6.35 5.66
CA ALA A 87 -23.17 -5.34 6.60
C ALA A 87 -21.98 -4.66 7.27
N TYR A 88 -20.99 -5.43 7.70
CA TYR A 88 -19.75 -4.91 8.28
C TYR A 88 -18.99 -4.01 7.31
N ILE A 89 -18.79 -4.44 6.07
CA ILE A 89 -18.10 -3.63 5.05
C ILE A 89 -18.86 -2.32 4.77
N LYS A 90 -20.20 -2.36 4.71
CA LYS A 90 -21.01 -1.14 4.56
C LYS A 90 -20.81 -0.18 5.72
N GLN A 91 -20.71 -0.69 6.95
CA GLN A 91 -20.45 0.12 8.13
C GLN A 91 -19.06 0.78 8.06
N VAL A 92 -18.02 0.02 7.71
CA VAL A 92 -16.66 0.56 7.52
C VAL A 92 -16.64 1.69 6.49
N TRP A 93 -17.33 1.52 5.36
CA TRP A 93 -17.44 2.55 4.34
C TRP A 93 -18.23 3.77 4.82
N ALA A 94 -19.27 3.58 5.61
CA ALA A 94 -20.05 4.69 6.18
C ALA A 94 -19.21 5.54 7.15
N GLU A 95 -18.40 4.89 7.99
CA GLU A 95 -17.48 5.57 8.90
C GLU A 95 -16.38 6.33 8.14
N ALA A 96 -15.76 5.69 7.15
CA ALA A 96 -14.78 6.35 6.30
C ALA A 96 -15.37 7.56 5.56
N MET A 97 -16.59 7.44 5.05
CA MET A 97 -17.27 8.54 4.37
C MET A 97 -17.64 9.68 5.34
N THR A 98 -18.01 9.35 6.57
CA THR A 98 -18.27 10.36 7.61
C THR A 98 -17.02 11.14 7.95
N THR A 99 -15.91 10.45 8.15
CA THR A 99 -14.58 11.06 8.37
C THR A 99 -14.16 11.93 7.18
N TYR A 100 -14.36 11.44 5.97
CA TYR A 100 -14.05 12.20 4.75
C TYR A 100 -14.89 13.50 4.67
N LYS A 101 -16.19 13.43 4.95
CA LYS A 101 -17.10 14.60 4.88
C LYS A 101 -16.88 15.60 6.00
N SER A 102 -16.39 15.17 7.17
CA SER A 102 -16.09 16.09 8.28
C SER A 102 -14.94 17.03 7.95
N GLY A 103 -14.02 16.61 7.07
CA GLY A 103 -12.79 17.34 6.79
C GLY A 103 -11.74 17.27 7.90
N ASP A 104 -12.04 16.62 9.01
CA ASP A 104 -11.16 16.48 10.18
C ASP A 104 -10.16 15.32 10.04
N PHE A 105 -9.55 15.19 8.88
CA PHE A 105 -8.53 14.17 8.66
C PHE A 105 -7.28 14.75 7.99
N LYS A 106 -6.14 14.13 8.25
CA LYS A 106 -4.88 14.49 7.62
C LYS A 106 -4.32 13.26 6.89
N LEU A 107 -3.94 13.43 5.64
CA LEU A 107 -3.24 12.41 4.85
C LEU A 107 -1.70 12.47 5.04
N SER A 108 -1.26 12.95 6.19
CA SER A 108 0.14 13.04 6.56
C SER A 108 0.39 12.34 7.88
N PHE A 109 1.47 11.59 7.94
CA PHE A 109 1.91 10.96 9.18
C PHE A 109 2.60 11.98 10.10
N THR A 110 2.45 11.78 11.41
CA THR A 110 3.27 12.49 12.41
C THR A 110 4.72 11.98 12.35
N PRO A 111 5.69 12.74 12.87
CA PRO A 111 7.08 12.29 12.96
C PRO A 111 7.22 10.92 13.64
N GLU A 112 6.48 10.69 14.72
CA GLU A 112 6.48 9.44 15.47
C GLU A 112 5.96 8.27 14.62
N MET A 113 4.88 8.49 13.87
CA MET A 113 4.33 7.48 12.94
C MET A 113 5.31 7.17 11.80
N ILE A 114 6.03 8.18 11.31
CA ILE A 114 7.06 7.99 10.27
C ILE A 114 8.20 7.12 10.82
N GLN A 115 8.63 7.38 12.06
CA GLN A 115 9.67 6.58 12.69
C GLN A 115 9.22 5.13 12.90
N TYR A 116 8.02 4.93 13.46
CA TYR A 116 7.42 3.61 13.60
C TYR A 116 7.33 2.87 12.27
N LEU A 117 6.85 3.53 11.23
CA LEU A 117 6.73 2.94 9.89
C LEU A 117 8.09 2.49 9.34
N LYS A 118 9.14 3.29 9.51
CA LYS A 118 10.50 2.93 9.09
C LYS A 118 11.03 1.69 9.81
N GLU A 119 10.76 1.57 11.10
CA GLU A 119 11.15 0.41 11.90
C GLU A 119 10.36 -0.82 11.45
N HIS A 120 9.06 -0.68 11.31
CA HIS A 120 8.19 -1.75 10.84
C HIS A 120 8.54 -2.24 9.42
N GLN A 121 8.87 -1.34 8.51
CA GLN A 121 9.28 -1.70 7.15
C GLN A 121 10.54 -2.57 7.11
N ARG A 122 11.44 -2.45 8.08
CA ARG A 122 12.66 -3.27 8.16
C ARG A 122 12.34 -4.76 8.29
N ASP A 123 11.25 -5.10 8.95
CA ASP A 123 10.84 -6.50 9.14
C ASP A 123 10.44 -7.17 7.82
N PHE A 124 10.12 -6.36 6.80
CA PHE A 124 9.73 -6.80 5.46
C PHE A 124 10.83 -6.62 4.42
N MET A 125 12.05 -6.33 4.83
CA MET A 125 13.21 -6.20 3.95
C MET A 125 14.06 -7.46 4.03
N PRO A 126 14.82 -7.80 2.96
CA PRO A 126 15.81 -8.88 2.99
C PRO A 126 16.83 -8.74 4.12
N GLU A 127 17.35 -9.88 4.60
CA GLU A 127 18.20 -9.93 5.82
C GLU A 127 19.46 -9.09 5.74
N ASP A 128 20.13 -9.02 4.58
CA ASP A 128 21.36 -8.24 4.38
C ASP A 128 21.21 -6.76 4.73
N THR A 129 19.98 -6.24 4.70
CA THR A 129 19.67 -4.85 5.03
C THR A 129 19.30 -4.67 6.48
N LYS A 130 18.83 -5.72 7.15
CA LYS A 130 18.52 -5.70 8.58
C LYS A 130 19.79 -5.49 9.41
N GLU A 131 20.91 -6.08 9.02
CA GLU A 131 22.20 -5.93 9.70
C GLU A 131 22.79 -4.53 9.55
N ILE A 132 22.80 -3.97 8.34
CA ILE A 132 23.35 -2.64 8.06
C ILE A 132 22.56 -1.55 8.80
N GLY A 133 21.26 -1.70 8.92
CA GLY A 133 20.41 -0.74 9.63
C GLY A 133 20.56 -0.74 11.16
N ARG A 134 21.09 -1.83 11.76
CA ARG A 134 21.34 -1.92 13.21
C ARG A 134 22.71 -1.39 13.60
N ALA A 135 23.65 -1.31 12.66
CA ALA A 135 25.01 -0.84 12.92
C ALA A 135 25.16 0.70 12.94
N HIS A 136 24.10 1.45 12.68
CA HIS A 136 24.08 2.91 12.60
C HIS A 136 23.13 3.59 13.62
N VAL A 137 22.82 2.90 14.71
CA VAL A 137 22.06 3.48 15.84
C VAL A 137 22.96 3.63 17.05
#